data_7973ec0c1aefdc8626b412dc5305f624
#
_entry.id   7973ec0c1aefdc8626b412dc5305f624
#
_cell.length_a   1.000
_cell.length_b   1.000
_cell.length_c   1.000
_cell.angle_alpha   90.00
_cell.angle_beta   90.00
_cell.angle_gamma   90.00
#
_symmetry.space_group_name_H-M   'P 1'
#
loop_
_entity.id
_entity.type
_entity.pdbx_description
1 polymer ?
#
loop_
_entity_poly.entity_id
_entity_poly.type
_entity_poly.pdbx_seq_one_letter_code
_entity_poly.pdbx_strand_id
1 'polypeptide(L)'
;MKKLIITSMIVVTIALVALACGNKGATAVSNQQSNTGASGDIHFKAPEGWTTEKASSSMRVAQYKLPKAEGDKEDASLVLYYFGANQGGTSQANIDRWISQIQQPDGSDSKSKAKTENLTVNGLKVSTVDVTGTYTAEMAPGSGSFHNDNNYRLRAAVIETPKGNYYVKLAGPAGTVARWDQSYNDYLKSFEFK
;
A
#
# COMPACT_ATOMS: atom_id res chain seq x y z
N MET A 1 -66.29 -22.69 19.64
CA MET A 1 -66.44 -22.59 21.11
C MET A 1 -65.45 -21.52 21.60
N LYS A 2 -66.07 -20.54 22.24
CA LYS A 2 -65.44 -19.34 22.84
C LYS A 2 -64.41 -19.69 23.90
N LYS A 3 -63.32 -18.92 23.98
CA LYS A 3 -62.92 -18.33 25.25
C LYS A 3 -61.96 -17.14 25.00
N LEU A 4 -62.42 -16.02 25.37
CA LEU A 4 -61.92 -14.68 25.61
C LEU A 4 -61.35 -14.60 27.02
N ILE A 5 -60.16 -14.03 27.25
CA ILE A 5 -59.69 -13.46 28.52
C ILE A 5 -58.68 -12.40 28.13
N ILE A 6 -58.95 -11.17 28.15
CA ILE A 6 -59.11 -9.99 28.99
C ILE A 6 -57.90 -9.77 30.00
N THR A 7 -57.25 -8.64 29.80
CA THR A 7 -56.70 -7.60 30.68
C THR A 7 -55.38 -7.85 31.41
N SER A 8 -54.38 -7.02 31.20
CA SER A 8 -54.10 -5.97 32.21
C SER A 8 -53.18 -4.91 31.66
N MET A 9 -53.63 -3.69 31.77
CA MET A 9 -53.00 -2.43 31.42
C MET A 9 -52.26 -1.94 32.69
N ILE A 10 -50.95 -1.77 32.64
CA ILE A 10 -50.21 -1.02 33.63
C ILE A 10 -49.57 0.16 32.95
N VAL A 11 -50.12 1.31 33.16
CA VAL A 11 -49.56 2.64 32.87
C VAL A 11 -48.59 2.97 34.01
N VAL A 12 -47.34 3.14 33.69
CA VAL A 12 -46.37 3.79 34.58
C VAL A 12 -45.83 5.00 33.85
N THR A 13 -46.36 6.14 34.25
CA THR A 13 -45.81 7.45 33.97
C THR A 13 -44.63 7.70 34.90
N ILE A 14 -43.43 7.90 34.33
CA ILE A 14 -42.32 8.50 35.06
C ILE A 14 -41.71 9.63 34.24
N ALA A 15 -41.55 10.73 34.95
CA ALA A 15 -41.23 12.08 34.58
C ALA A 15 -40.00 12.28 33.68
N LEU A 16 -40.14 13.31 32.82
CA LEU A 16 -39.03 14.03 32.20
C LEU A 16 -38.07 14.59 33.25
N VAL A 17 -36.79 14.26 33.15
CA VAL A 17 -35.70 15.09 33.60
C VAL A 17 -34.84 15.42 32.39
N ALA A 18 -34.99 16.65 31.91
CA ALA A 18 -34.07 17.25 30.96
C ALA A 18 -32.77 17.59 31.68
N LEU A 19 -31.68 16.94 31.33
CA LEU A 19 -30.36 17.38 31.71
C LEU A 19 -29.58 17.71 30.45
N ALA A 20 -29.48 18.98 30.16
CA ALA A 20 -28.58 19.52 29.16
C ALA A 20 -27.15 19.36 29.67
N CYS A 21 -26.33 18.62 28.95
CA CYS A 21 -24.87 18.65 29.10
C CYS A 21 -24.20 18.54 27.75
N GLY A 22 -23.60 19.65 27.36
CA GLY A 22 -22.32 19.83 26.75
C GLY A 22 -21.93 18.91 25.58
N ASN A 23 -22.09 19.45 24.40
CA ASN A 23 -21.41 18.98 23.17
C ASN A 23 -19.89 19.09 23.39
N LYS A 24 -19.23 18.01 23.76
CA LYS A 24 -17.76 17.88 23.63
C LYS A 24 -17.49 17.14 22.32
N GLY A 25 -16.97 17.89 21.37
CA GLY A 25 -16.48 17.36 20.11
C GLY A 25 -15.57 16.17 20.34
N ALA A 26 -15.99 15.02 19.84
CA ALA A 26 -15.11 13.87 19.72
C ALA A 26 -14.07 14.19 18.64
N THR A 27 -12.89 14.63 19.07
CA THR A 27 -11.71 14.67 18.24
C THR A 27 -11.41 13.23 17.88
N ALA A 28 -11.64 12.85 16.63
CA ALA A 28 -11.14 11.59 16.09
C ALA A 28 -9.63 11.63 16.19
N VAL A 29 -9.08 10.99 17.20
CA VAL A 29 -7.65 10.68 17.26
C VAL A 29 -7.39 9.68 16.17
N SER A 30 -6.89 10.14 15.02
CA SER A 30 -6.30 9.27 14.03
C SER A 30 -5.09 8.62 14.69
N ASN A 31 -5.22 7.37 15.09
CA ASN A 31 -4.11 6.53 15.48
C ASN A 31 -3.23 6.34 14.23
N GLN A 32 -2.31 7.27 14.01
CA GLN A 32 -1.16 7.03 13.13
C GLN A 32 -0.28 6.01 13.83
N GLN A 33 -0.58 4.76 13.58
CA GLN A 33 0.31 3.67 13.94
C GLN A 33 1.52 3.79 13.01
N SER A 34 2.53 4.51 13.50
CA SER A 34 3.87 4.45 12.92
C SER A 34 4.33 3.00 13.04
N ASN A 35 4.20 2.24 11.94
CA ASN A 35 4.79 0.92 11.82
C ASN A 35 6.32 1.08 11.81
N THR A 36 6.91 1.23 12.98
CA THR A 36 8.33 0.97 13.18
C THR A 36 8.49 -0.54 13.15
N GLY A 37 8.62 -1.10 11.95
CA GLY A 37 9.07 -2.47 11.79
C GLY A 37 10.44 -2.64 12.46
N ALA A 38 10.60 -3.70 13.23
CA ALA A 38 11.77 -3.99 14.07
C ALA A 38 13.03 -4.36 13.28
N SER A 39 13.43 -3.58 12.29
CA SER A 39 14.65 -3.84 11.52
C SER A 39 15.49 -2.59 11.31
N GLY A 40 15.64 -1.78 12.33
CA GLY A 40 16.59 -0.70 12.28
C GLY A 40 15.98 0.68 12.05
N ASP A 41 16.82 1.59 11.94
CA ASP A 41 16.63 3.02 12.01
C ASP A 41 16.04 3.64 10.71
N ILE A 42 15.24 2.87 9.93
CA ILE A 42 14.53 3.41 8.76
C ILE A 42 13.21 4.06 9.17
N HIS A 43 13.04 5.30 8.81
CA HIS A 43 11.83 6.08 9.02
C HIS A 43 11.23 6.46 7.68
N PHE A 44 9.90 6.43 7.58
CA PHE A 44 9.15 6.85 6.40
C PHE A 44 7.74 7.25 6.80
N LYS A 45 7.08 8.04 5.96
CA LYS A 45 5.73 8.53 6.21
C LYS A 45 4.81 8.14 5.07
N ALA A 46 3.76 7.36 5.38
CA ALA A 46 2.71 7.06 4.42
C ALA A 46 1.90 8.34 4.09
N PRO A 47 1.64 8.61 2.81
CA PRO A 47 0.78 9.71 2.39
C PRO A 47 -0.68 9.53 2.86
N GLU A 48 -1.40 10.64 2.94
CA GLU A 48 -2.85 10.61 3.17
C GLU A 48 -3.59 9.92 2.02
N GLY A 49 -4.71 9.29 2.36
CA GLY A 49 -5.56 8.58 1.41
C GLY A 49 -5.13 7.14 1.11
N TRP A 50 -3.95 6.70 1.56
CA TRP A 50 -3.55 5.30 1.50
C TRP A 50 -4.14 4.53 2.67
N THR A 51 -4.62 3.32 2.43
CA THR A 51 -5.13 2.44 3.49
C THR A 51 -4.04 1.45 3.91
N THR A 52 -3.66 1.49 5.18
CA THR A 52 -2.70 0.52 5.73
C THR A 52 -3.34 -0.86 5.81
N GLU A 53 -2.62 -1.88 5.36
CA GLU A 53 -2.99 -3.28 5.49
C GLU A 53 -2.06 -4.01 6.45
N LYS A 54 -2.57 -5.09 7.05
CA LYS A 54 -1.73 -5.98 7.85
C LYS A 54 -0.71 -6.68 6.95
N ALA A 55 0.55 -6.57 7.29
CA ALA A 55 1.61 -7.28 6.58
C ALA A 55 1.37 -8.79 6.60
N SER A 56 1.40 -9.43 5.42
CA SER A 56 1.11 -10.86 5.27
C SER A 56 2.33 -11.77 5.54
N SER A 57 3.51 -11.19 5.77
CA SER A 57 4.74 -11.92 6.14
C SER A 57 5.69 -11.01 6.90
N SER A 58 6.67 -11.61 7.61
CA SER A 58 7.71 -10.87 8.33
C SER A 58 8.66 -10.07 7.43
N MET A 59 8.75 -10.41 6.15
CA MET A 59 9.54 -9.66 5.17
C MET A 59 8.88 -8.37 4.69
N ARG A 60 7.58 -8.19 4.95
CA ARG A 60 6.83 -6.98 4.60
C ARG A 60 6.84 -6.01 5.78
N VAL A 61 7.60 -4.94 5.66
CA VAL A 61 7.70 -3.88 6.66
C VAL A 61 6.42 -3.05 6.72
N ALA A 62 5.84 -2.76 5.55
CA ALA A 62 4.57 -2.05 5.42
C ALA A 62 3.84 -2.50 4.16
N GLN A 63 2.53 -2.41 4.19
CA GLN A 63 1.66 -2.71 3.06
C GLN A 63 0.49 -1.75 3.02
N TYR A 64 0.19 -1.24 1.83
CA TYR A 64 -0.87 -0.26 1.61
C TYR A 64 -1.71 -0.61 0.39
N LYS A 65 -3.01 -0.32 0.49
CA LYS A 65 -3.91 -0.14 -0.64
C LYS A 65 -3.99 1.33 -1.02
N LEU A 66 -3.91 1.59 -2.30
CA LEU A 66 -4.10 2.91 -2.89
C LEU A 66 -5.44 2.90 -3.64
N PRO A 67 -6.45 3.63 -3.14
CA PRO A 67 -7.79 3.62 -3.71
C PRO A 67 -7.81 3.88 -5.20
N LYS A 68 -8.60 3.10 -5.92
CA LYS A 68 -8.67 3.12 -7.38
C LYS A 68 -9.11 4.47 -7.94
N ALA A 69 -8.64 4.78 -9.13
CA ALA A 69 -9.17 5.86 -9.94
C ALA A 69 -10.56 5.49 -10.49
N GLU A 70 -11.33 6.50 -10.86
CA GLU A 70 -12.59 6.29 -11.56
C GLU A 70 -12.36 5.53 -12.88
N GLY A 71 -13.17 4.53 -13.15
CA GLY A 71 -13.06 3.66 -14.33
C GLY A 71 -12.12 2.46 -14.15
N ASP A 72 -11.22 2.45 -13.18
CA ASP A 72 -10.38 1.29 -12.87
C ASP A 72 -11.14 0.23 -12.06
N LYS A 73 -10.76 -1.03 -12.24
CA LYS A 73 -11.46 -2.16 -11.63
C LYS A 73 -11.10 -2.35 -10.15
N GLU A 74 -9.86 -2.06 -9.78
CA GLU A 74 -9.32 -2.36 -8.45
C GLU A 74 -8.32 -1.32 -7.96
N ASP A 75 -8.02 -1.39 -6.66
CA ASP A 75 -7.02 -0.57 -6.00
C ASP A 75 -5.61 -0.98 -6.44
N ALA A 76 -4.66 -0.06 -6.36
CA ALA A 76 -3.25 -0.41 -6.47
C ALA A 76 -2.71 -0.89 -5.12
N SER A 77 -1.70 -1.76 -5.16
CA SER A 77 -1.03 -2.28 -3.97
C SER A 77 0.41 -1.80 -3.90
N LEU A 78 0.80 -1.24 -2.75
CA LEU A 78 2.18 -0.90 -2.45
C LEU A 78 2.67 -1.75 -1.27
N VAL A 79 3.84 -2.35 -1.45
CA VAL A 79 4.51 -3.11 -0.39
C VAL A 79 5.95 -2.62 -0.22
N LEU A 80 6.34 -2.41 1.03
CA LEU A 80 7.72 -2.19 1.45
C LEU A 80 8.27 -3.47 2.04
N TYR A 81 9.36 -3.98 1.45
CA TYR A 81 10.04 -5.19 1.91
C TYR A 81 11.40 -4.88 2.53
N TYR A 82 11.80 -5.73 3.47
CA TYR A 82 13.15 -5.86 3.97
C TYR A 82 13.46 -7.34 4.20
N PHE A 83 14.55 -7.82 3.63
CA PHE A 83 14.93 -9.24 3.69
C PHE A 83 16.06 -9.53 4.69
N GLY A 84 16.61 -8.48 5.31
CA GLY A 84 17.79 -8.56 6.18
C GLY A 84 19.06 -8.02 5.53
N ALA A 85 20.09 -7.83 6.33
CA ALA A 85 21.39 -7.35 5.84
C ALA A 85 21.97 -8.32 4.80
N ASN A 86 22.45 -7.79 3.69
CA ASN A 86 23.04 -8.53 2.56
C ASN A 86 22.08 -9.54 1.90
N GLN A 87 20.77 -9.39 2.10
CA GLN A 87 19.72 -10.22 1.50
C GLN A 87 18.92 -9.42 0.45
N GLY A 88 18.13 -10.14 -0.36
CA GLY A 88 17.23 -9.52 -1.35
C GLY A 88 17.89 -9.18 -2.69
N GLY A 89 19.19 -9.35 -2.83
CA GLY A 89 19.94 -9.13 -4.08
C GLY A 89 20.29 -7.66 -4.34
N THR A 90 20.97 -7.43 -5.47
CA THR A 90 21.43 -6.09 -5.87
C THR A 90 20.28 -5.22 -6.38
N SER A 91 20.46 -3.90 -6.36
CA SER A 91 19.49 -2.94 -6.92
C SER A 91 19.18 -3.25 -8.38
N GLN A 92 20.21 -3.49 -9.21
CA GLN A 92 20.04 -3.80 -10.62
C GLN A 92 19.27 -5.11 -10.87
N ALA A 93 19.59 -6.18 -10.13
CA ALA A 93 18.89 -7.46 -10.28
C ALA A 93 17.39 -7.35 -9.93
N ASN A 94 17.03 -6.51 -8.95
CA ASN A 94 15.64 -6.25 -8.62
C ASN A 94 14.93 -5.42 -9.70
N ILE A 95 15.57 -4.38 -10.22
CA ILE A 95 15.06 -3.57 -11.34
C ILE A 95 14.78 -4.48 -12.54
N ASP A 96 15.74 -5.30 -12.97
CA ASP A 96 15.59 -6.20 -14.12
C ASP A 96 14.45 -7.21 -13.87
N ARG A 97 14.35 -7.78 -12.67
CA ARG A 97 13.26 -8.68 -12.30
C ARG A 97 11.89 -8.00 -12.33
N TRP A 98 11.77 -6.74 -11.89
CA TRP A 98 10.50 -6.03 -11.94
C TRP A 98 10.09 -5.68 -13.37
N ILE A 99 11.04 -5.31 -14.22
CA ILE A 99 10.77 -5.08 -15.64
C ILE A 99 10.25 -6.39 -16.31
N SER A 100 10.85 -7.54 -16.00
CA SER A 100 10.41 -8.82 -16.56
C SER A 100 9.01 -9.27 -16.12
N GLN A 101 8.43 -8.64 -15.10
CA GLN A 101 7.06 -8.87 -14.66
C GLN A 101 6.02 -8.07 -15.49
N ILE A 102 6.47 -7.28 -16.44
CA ILE A 102 5.61 -6.53 -17.35
C ILE A 102 5.88 -7.01 -18.78
N GLN A 103 4.84 -7.37 -19.51
CA GLN A 103 4.89 -7.69 -20.93
C GLN A 103 4.27 -6.56 -21.73
N GLN A 104 4.89 -6.23 -22.86
CA GLN A 104 4.33 -5.22 -23.76
C GLN A 104 3.26 -5.84 -24.66
N PRO A 105 2.11 -5.16 -24.87
CA PRO A 105 1.03 -5.68 -25.72
C PRO A 105 1.46 -5.90 -27.18
N ASP A 106 2.46 -5.16 -27.66
CA ASP A 106 3.03 -5.24 -29.00
C ASP A 106 4.17 -6.26 -29.11
N GLY A 107 4.48 -6.99 -28.04
CA GLY A 107 5.57 -7.97 -27.98
C GLY A 107 6.97 -7.36 -27.91
N SER A 108 7.10 -6.04 -27.81
CA SER A 108 8.39 -5.37 -27.67
C SER A 108 9.03 -5.67 -26.30
N ASP A 109 10.34 -5.45 -26.19
CA ASP A 109 11.05 -5.60 -24.93
C ASP A 109 10.64 -4.51 -23.93
N SER A 110 10.13 -4.93 -22.79
CA SER A 110 9.74 -4.03 -21.70
C SER A 110 10.91 -3.21 -21.14
N LYS A 111 12.15 -3.69 -21.28
CA LYS A 111 13.33 -2.95 -20.88
C LYS A 111 13.50 -1.66 -21.69
N SER A 112 13.13 -1.68 -22.97
CA SER A 112 13.17 -0.48 -23.83
C SER A 112 12.09 0.55 -23.51
N LYS A 113 11.04 0.14 -22.80
CA LYS A 113 9.91 1.01 -22.39
C LYS A 113 10.01 1.47 -20.92
N ALA A 114 10.82 0.79 -20.12
CA ALA A 114 11.01 1.12 -18.72
C ALA A 114 11.83 2.40 -18.56
N LYS A 115 11.39 3.25 -17.63
CA LYS A 115 12.16 4.41 -17.16
C LYS A 115 12.85 4.02 -15.88
N THR A 116 14.17 4.13 -15.85
CA THR A 116 14.99 3.87 -14.65
C THR A 116 15.75 5.14 -14.27
N GLU A 117 15.78 5.45 -12.97
CA GLU A 117 16.45 6.62 -12.45
C GLU A 117 17.24 6.27 -11.18
N ASN A 118 18.34 6.96 -10.97
CA ASN A 118 19.09 6.94 -9.71
C ASN A 118 19.03 8.31 -9.08
N LEU A 119 18.62 8.36 -7.82
CA LEU A 119 18.48 9.60 -7.05
C LEU A 119 19.06 9.43 -5.65
N THR A 120 19.24 10.55 -4.94
CA THR A 120 19.63 10.55 -3.54
C THR A 120 18.50 11.15 -2.72
N VAL A 121 18.06 10.45 -1.68
CA VAL A 121 17.02 10.88 -0.75
C VAL A 121 17.57 10.86 0.65
N ASN A 122 17.69 12.02 1.29
CA ASN A 122 18.21 12.16 2.66
C ASN A 122 19.55 11.40 2.88
N GLY A 123 20.44 11.44 1.86
CA GLY A 123 21.73 10.74 1.86
C GLY A 123 21.67 9.27 1.43
N LEU A 124 20.50 8.68 1.24
CA LEU A 124 20.32 7.31 0.77
C LEU A 124 20.35 7.24 -0.76
N LYS A 125 21.02 6.25 -1.33
CA LYS A 125 20.93 5.95 -2.76
C LYS A 125 19.62 5.24 -3.05
N VAL A 126 18.89 5.71 -4.05
CA VAL A 126 17.62 5.14 -4.47
C VAL A 126 17.62 4.88 -5.97
N SER A 127 17.46 3.62 -6.36
CA SER A 127 17.29 3.22 -7.77
C SER A 127 15.83 2.93 -8.02
N THR A 128 15.23 3.54 -9.05
CA THR A 128 13.81 3.42 -9.36
C THR A 128 13.56 2.81 -10.72
N VAL A 129 12.39 2.23 -10.90
CA VAL A 129 11.84 1.79 -12.19
C VAL A 129 10.36 2.16 -12.28
N ASP A 130 9.94 2.49 -13.49
CA ASP A 130 8.57 2.80 -13.86
C ASP A 130 8.29 2.20 -15.24
N VAL A 131 7.33 1.29 -15.33
CA VAL A 131 6.98 0.58 -16.55
C VAL A 131 5.50 0.23 -16.59
N THR A 132 4.89 0.38 -17.77
CA THR A 132 3.47 0.05 -18.02
C THR A 132 3.37 -1.09 -19.02
N GLY A 133 2.35 -1.93 -18.88
CA GLY A 133 2.07 -3.06 -19.80
C GLY A 133 1.09 -4.05 -19.18
N THR A 134 1.19 -5.30 -19.56
CA THR A 134 0.46 -6.42 -18.93
C THR A 134 1.30 -6.97 -17.78
N TYR A 135 0.73 -6.95 -16.58
CA TYR A 135 1.40 -7.45 -15.37
C TYR A 135 1.28 -8.98 -15.33
N THR A 136 2.42 -9.66 -15.23
CA THR A 136 2.54 -11.12 -15.31
C THR A 136 3.34 -11.73 -14.15
N ALA A 137 3.46 -11.02 -13.04
CA ALA A 137 4.14 -11.56 -11.85
C ALA A 137 3.41 -12.81 -11.31
N GLU A 138 4.13 -13.68 -10.65
CA GLU A 138 3.53 -14.78 -9.90
C GLU A 138 2.65 -14.24 -8.76
N MET A 139 1.43 -14.77 -8.58
CA MET A 139 0.47 -14.32 -7.60
C MET A 139 0.96 -14.54 -6.15
N ALA A 140 1.61 -15.67 -5.93
CA ALA A 140 2.31 -15.99 -4.70
C ALA A 140 3.55 -16.83 -5.02
N PRO A 141 4.68 -16.65 -4.32
CA PRO A 141 5.91 -17.38 -4.58
C PRO A 141 5.68 -18.90 -4.60
N GLY A 142 6.04 -19.58 -5.70
CA GLY A 142 5.90 -21.01 -5.88
C GLY A 142 4.49 -21.52 -6.15
N SER A 143 3.51 -20.63 -6.38
CA SER A 143 2.12 -21.02 -6.69
C SER A 143 1.93 -21.56 -8.09
N GLY A 144 2.83 -21.23 -9.03
CA GLY A 144 2.68 -21.52 -10.46
C GLY A 144 1.50 -20.78 -11.12
N SER A 145 0.84 -19.89 -10.39
CA SER A 145 -0.25 -19.04 -10.90
C SER A 145 0.27 -17.63 -11.12
N PHE A 146 -0.03 -17.05 -12.27
CA PHE A 146 0.47 -15.74 -12.66
C PHE A 146 -0.66 -14.77 -12.89
N HIS A 147 -0.39 -13.50 -12.62
CA HIS A 147 -1.21 -12.40 -13.08
C HIS A 147 -1.26 -12.37 -14.62
N ASN A 148 -2.31 -11.78 -15.16
CA ASN A 148 -2.45 -11.44 -16.58
C ASN A 148 -3.30 -10.18 -16.70
N ASP A 149 -2.83 -9.12 -16.03
CA ASP A 149 -3.61 -7.90 -15.81
C ASP A 149 -3.16 -6.83 -16.81
N ASN A 150 -3.98 -6.58 -17.80
CA ASN A 150 -3.70 -5.59 -18.85
C ASN A 150 -3.79 -4.16 -18.31
N ASN A 151 -3.03 -3.26 -18.95
CA ASN A 151 -3.01 -1.84 -18.61
C ASN A 151 -2.63 -1.59 -17.13
N TYR A 152 -1.64 -2.32 -16.66
CA TYR A 152 -1.04 -2.14 -15.36
C TYR A 152 0.22 -1.27 -15.45
N ARG A 153 0.53 -0.60 -14.38
CA ARG A 153 1.79 0.11 -14.18
C ARG A 153 2.47 -0.39 -12.92
N LEU A 154 3.74 -0.66 -13.05
CA LEU A 154 4.62 -1.01 -11.95
C LEU A 154 5.60 0.13 -11.72
N ARG A 155 5.61 0.68 -10.50
CA ARG A 155 6.64 1.58 -10.00
C ARG A 155 7.33 0.93 -8.83
N ALA A 156 8.65 0.88 -8.86
CA ALA A 156 9.38 0.27 -7.75
C ALA A 156 10.67 1.04 -7.47
N ALA A 157 11.20 0.85 -6.25
CA ALA A 157 12.44 1.46 -5.82
C ALA A 157 13.24 0.53 -4.93
N VAL A 158 14.56 0.57 -5.05
CA VAL A 158 15.49 0.01 -4.08
C VAL A 158 16.13 1.16 -3.34
N ILE A 159 16.04 1.15 -2.01
CA ILE A 159 16.61 2.15 -1.10
C ILE A 159 17.77 1.47 -0.39
N GLU A 160 19.00 1.91 -0.69
CA GLU A 160 20.21 1.34 -0.12
C GLU A 160 20.51 1.99 1.24
N THR A 161 20.64 1.16 2.28
CA THR A 161 20.98 1.61 3.63
C THR A 161 22.21 0.86 4.16
N PRO A 162 22.89 1.39 5.18
CA PRO A 162 24.03 0.70 5.80
C PRO A 162 23.70 -0.67 6.40
N LYS A 163 22.42 -0.92 6.73
CA LYS A 163 21.95 -2.20 7.30
C LYS A 163 21.28 -3.12 6.28
N GLY A 164 21.31 -2.78 4.99
CA GLY A 164 20.71 -3.57 3.91
C GLY A 164 19.67 -2.78 3.12
N ASN A 165 19.19 -3.36 2.04
CA ASN A 165 18.29 -2.70 1.10
C ASN A 165 16.84 -2.84 1.49
N TYR A 166 16.08 -1.76 1.32
CA TYR A 166 14.62 -1.76 1.36
C TYR A 166 14.08 -1.72 -0.07
N TYR A 167 12.96 -2.41 -0.29
CA TYR A 167 12.39 -2.59 -1.63
C TYR A 167 10.94 -2.14 -1.61
N VAL A 168 10.64 -1.05 -2.29
CA VAL A 168 9.28 -0.54 -2.48
C VAL A 168 8.76 -1.06 -3.81
N LYS A 169 7.57 -1.66 -3.82
CA LYS A 169 6.91 -2.10 -5.05
C LYS A 169 5.45 -1.66 -5.03
N LEU A 170 5.08 -0.83 -5.99
CA LEU A 170 3.72 -0.40 -6.29
C LEU A 170 3.30 -1.02 -7.61
N ALA A 171 2.18 -1.73 -7.62
CA ALA A 171 1.58 -2.28 -8.84
C ALA A 171 0.07 -2.13 -8.81
N GLY A 172 -0.54 -1.86 -9.94
CA GLY A 172 -1.97 -1.71 -10.09
C GLY A 172 -2.37 -1.19 -11.47
N PRO A 173 -3.68 -0.97 -11.69
CA PRO A 173 -4.17 -0.34 -12.91
C PRO A 173 -3.45 0.99 -13.18
N ALA A 174 -3.07 1.22 -14.44
CA ALA A 174 -2.23 2.36 -14.79
C ALA A 174 -2.84 3.72 -14.41
N GLY A 175 -4.17 3.88 -14.53
CA GLY A 175 -4.88 5.09 -14.11
C GLY A 175 -4.81 5.29 -12.60
N THR A 176 -4.98 4.23 -11.82
CA THR A 176 -4.88 4.26 -10.35
C THR A 176 -3.47 4.63 -9.92
N VAL A 177 -2.44 3.99 -10.49
CA VAL A 177 -1.04 4.32 -10.15
C VAL A 177 -0.73 5.77 -10.54
N ALA A 178 -1.20 6.25 -11.70
CA ALA A 178 -1.01 7.64 -12.13
C ALA A 178 -1.68 8.66 -11.18
N ARG A 179 -2.87 8.36 -10.67
CA ARG A 179 -3.55 9.18 -9.66
C ARG A 179 -2.66 9.43 -8.43
N TRP A 180 -1.84 8.46 -8.05
CA TRP A 180 -1.02 8.49 -6.85
C TRP A 180 0.46 8.82 -7.11
N ASP A 181 0.81 9.28 -8.33
CA ASP A 181 2.19 9.57 -8.72
C ASP A 181 2.91 10.52 -7.75
N GLN A 182 2.26 11.65 -7.41
CA GLN A 182 2.85 12.62 -6.49
C GLN A 182 3.02 12.02 -5.09
N SER A 183 1.99 11.35 -4.58
CA SER A 183 2.04 10.70 -3.26
C SER A 183 3.12 9.63 -3.19
N TYR A 184 3.32 8.85 -4.26
CA TYR A 184 4.42 7.87 -4.33
C TYR A 184 5.79 8.55 -4.30
N ASN A 185 5.96 9.65 -5.03
CA ASN A 185 7.21 10.41 -4.99
C ASN A 185 7.47 11.01 -3.60
N ASP A 186 6.45 11.53 -2.94
CA ASP A 186 6.57 12.09 -1.59
C ASP A 186 6.83 10.99 -0.56
N TYR A 187 6.25 9.80 -0.74
CA TYR A 187 6.58 8.62 0.05
C TYR A 187 8.06 8.26 -0.05
N LEU A 188 8.62 8.18 -1.27
CA LEU A 188 10.06 7.91 -1.45
C LEU A 188 10.94 9.00 -0.82
N LYS A 189 10.56 10.28 -0.93
CA LYS A 189 11.30 11.39 -0.33
C LYS A 189 11.27 11.39 1.20
N SER A 190 10.31 10.70 1.81
CA SER A 190 10.17 10.65 3.26
C SER A 190 11.11 9.64 3.95
N PHE A 191 11.84 8.82 3.17
CA PHE A 191 12.74 7.84 3.74
C PHE A 191 13.97 8.50 4.37
N GLU A 192 14.23 8.17 5.62
CA GLU A 192 15.40 8.57 6.39
C GLU A 192 15.97 7.35 7.11
N PHE A 193 17.29 7.30 7.24
CA PHE A 193 17.97 6.29 8.03
C PHE A 193 18.71 6.98 9.19
N LYS A 194 18.37 6.59 10.43
CA LYS A 194 18.96 7.14 11.68
C LYS A 194 19.61 6.07 12.51
#